data_edfec8644bfbffa91acf011175d441e4
#
_entry.id   edfec8644bfbffa91acf011175d441e4
#
_cell.length_a   1.000
_cell.length_b   1.000
_cell.length_c   1.000
_cell.angle_alpha   90.00
_cell.angle_beta   90.00
_cell.angle_gamma   90.00
#
_symmetry.space_group_name_H-M   'P 1'
#
loop_
_entity.id
_entity.type
_entity.pdbx_description
1 polymer ?
#
loop_
_entity_poly.entity_id
_entity_poly.type
_entity_poly.pdbx_seq_one_letter_code
_entity_poly.pdbx_strand_id
1 'polypeptide(L)'
;MFHRHKITLAIGCAAAALTLAAVPSFASTDDSMTATTTAENAPLIPRDALFGNPTRAGGQISPDGKWISWLAPSNGVLNVWLAPADDLDNAKVMTKATERPIRQYFWAPDSQSLLYIQDKGGDENFLLYGINVETGVETTLTDFENTRVMVVGGSDRIKDKILIGLNNRNPQYHDVYMLDLNTGELTELIENNSYAGFVADDNLDVRLALKPNAEGGMDFFKVVDNAVEEEPFGSTGLEDSLTTSPAGFTTDGKTLYWLDSRGRNTAALTAMDVETGETRVIAENNQADIGGSIRDQETGEVEAYSVYYLKNEWVALDPEIKASLDFLKANLTGEFGIGSRTEDDTKWIVGNDPVVGPAKSFLYDREANTLTELYVTRPELEGAPLQPMHTLELKSRDGLTLPSYLTLPPGSDSNGDGFPDKPVPMVLLVHGGPWARDAYGFNGYHQWLANRGYAVMSVNYRGSTGFGKDFINASNLQWSKTMHDDLIDATQWAIDEGVAIPDKVAIMGGSYGGYATLVGLTYTPDTFA
;
A
#
# COMPACT_ATOMS: atom_id res chain seq x y z
N MET A 1 -25.82 18.45 -31.24
CA MET A 1 -26.18 17.99 -29.88
C MET A 1 -25.13 17.00 -29.45
N PHE A 2 -24.08 17.47 -28.81
CA PHE A 2 -23.00 16.60 -28.30
C PHE A 2 -23.16 16.48 -26.80
N HIS A 3 -23.43 15.28 -26.32
CA HIS A 3 -23.45 14.95 -24.90
C HIS A 3 -22.00 14.95 -24.40
N ARG A 4 -21.67 15.88 -23.50
CA ARG A 4 -20.43 15.90 -22.74
C ARG A 4 -20.55 14.84 -21.64
N HIS A 5 -19.83 13.74 -21.78
CA HIS A 5 -19.59 12.84 -20.65
C HIS A 5 -18.58 13.50 -19.72
N LYS A 6 -19.01 13.82 -18.52
CA LYS A 6 -18.11 14.22 -17.43
C LYS A 6 -17.39 12.98 -16.93
N ILE A 7 -16.07 12.94 -17.13
CA ILE A 7 -15.20 11.98 -16.47
C ILE A 7 -15.08 12.43 -15.02
N THR A 8 -15.71 11.71 -14.11
CA THR A 8 -15.56 11.91 -12.67
C THR A 8 -14.26 11.26 -12.25
N LEU A 9 -13.23 12.07 -12.01
CA LEU A 9 -11.98 11.63 -11.41
C LEU A 9 -12.25 11.41 -9.91
N ALA A 10 -12.41 10.17 -9.50
CA ALA A 10 -12.41 9.81 -8.10
C ALA A 10 -10.96 9.88 -7.59
N ILE A 11 -10.58 11.02 -7.01
CA ILE A 11 -9.34 11.13 -6.24
C ILE A 11 -9.61 10.47 -4.90
N GLY A 12 -9.30 9.17 -4.83
CA GLY A 12 -9.18 8.50 -3.55
C GLY A 12 -7.91 9.01 -2.88
N CYS A 13 -8.02 9.58 -1.68
CA CYS A 13 -6.89 9.67 -0.78
C CYS A 13 -6.23 8.30 -0.74
N ALA A 14 -4.95 8.24 -1.07
CA ALA A 14 -4.17 7.02 -1.02
C ALA A 14 -3.99 6.60 0.46
N ALA A 15 -5.02 5.95 1.01
CA ALA A 15 -4.76 4.97 2.04
C ALA A 15 -3.91 3.91 1.35
N ALA A 16 -2.68 3.74 1.81
CA ALA A 16 -1.77 2.73 1.30
C ALA A 16 -2.51 1.38 1.30
N ALA A 17 -2.93 0.95 0.12
CA ALA A 17 -3.41 -0.41 -0.04
C ALA A 17 -2.18 -1.30 0.12
N LEU A 18 -1.95 -1.76 1.36
CA LEU A 18 -1.12 -2.93 1.59
C LEU A 18 -1.72 -4.06 0.76
N THR A 19 -1.12 -4.35 -0.37
CA THR A 19 -1.33 -5.61 -1.04
C THR A 19 -0.78 -6.68 -0.12
N LEU A 20 -1.67 -7.34 0.59
CA LEU A 20 -1.38 -8.49 1.42
C LEU A 20 -0.76 -9.59 0.56
N ALA A 21 0.53 -9.68 0.60
CA ALA A 21 1.28 -10.85 0.16
C ALA A 21 1.72 -11.61 1.40
N ALA A 22 1.56 -12.86 1.38
CA ALA A 22 1.58 -13.77 2.50
C ALA A 22 2.77 -14.73 2.53
N VAL A 23 3.03 -15.47 3.59
CA VAL A 23 4.23 -16.05 4.06
C VAL A 23 4.41 -17.35 4.76
N PRO A 24 5.48 -18.07 4.93
CA PRO A 24 5.67 -19.21 5.80
C PRO A 24 6.82 -19.28 6.80
N SER A 25 6.93 -20.34 7.50
CA SER A 25 7.79 -20.62 8.60
C SER A 25 8.77 -21.80 8.43
N PHE A 26 9.63 -21.99 9.40
CA PHE A 26 10.82 -22.81 9.41
C PHE A 26 10.75 -24.17 10.09
N ALA A 27 11.68 -25.04 9.76
CA ALA A 27 12.35 -25.88 10.73
C ALA A 27 13.83 -26.10 10.32
N SER A 28 14.70 -26.09 11.29
CA SER A 28 16.14 -26.22 11.21
C SER A 28 16.58 -27.67 11.02
N THR A 29 17.73 -27.80 10.37
CA THR A 29 18.90 -28.65 10.49
C THR A 29 19.13 -29.72 9.45
N ASP A 30 20.29 -29.51 8.87
CA ASP A 30 21.36 -30.42 8.42
C ASP A 30 21.27 -31.16 7.11
N ASP A 31 22.40 -30.94 6.44
CA ASP A 31 23.10 -31.70 5.44
C ASP A 31 22.61 -31.75 3.98
N SER A 32 23.34 -30.88 3.23
CA SER A 32 23.96 -31.21 1.95
C SER A 32 23.20 -32.13 1.01
N MET A 33 22.45 -31.55 0.12
CA MET A 33 22.48 -31.90 -1.31
C MET A 33 21.88 -30.73 -2.09
N THR A 34 22.69 -29.90 -2.69
CA THR A 34 22.30 -29.02 -3.79
C THR A 34 21.86 -29.87 -4.99
N ALA A 35 20.63 -30.33 -4.93
CA ALA A 35 19.98 -30.82 -6.13
C ALA A 35 19.56 -29.58 -6.93
N THR A 36 20.26 -29.28 -8.01
CA THR A 36 19.80 -28.33 -9.04
C THR A 36 18.44 -28.80 -9.55
N THR A 37 17.39 -28.23 -9.04
CA THR A 37 16.01 -28.47 -9.51
C THR A 37 15.88 -27.76 -10.85
N THR A 38 15.87 -28.50 -11.94
CA THR A 38 15.53 -27.95 -13.27
C THR A 38 14.03 -27.65 -13.32
N ALA A 39 13.58 -26.71 -14.15
CA ALA A 39 12.18 -26.34 -14.31
C ALA A 39 11.25 -27.53 -14.56
N GLU A 40 11.74 -28.59 -15.23
CA GLU A 40 11.01 -29.83 -15.49
C GLU A 40 10.74 -30.68 -14.23
N ASN A 41 11.49 -30.47 -13.14
CA ASN A 41 11.41 -31.28 -11.92
C ASN A 41 10.91 -30.52 -10.68
N ALA A 42 10.68 -29.21 -10.77
CA ALA A 42 10.14 -28.44 -9.66
C ALA A 42 8.65 -28.80 -9.46
N PRO A 43 8.21 -29.14 -8.23
CA PRO A 43 6.81 -29.40 -7.98
C PRO A 43 5.95 -28.15 -8.27
N LEU A 44 4.78 -28.36 -8.89
CA LEU A 44 3.86 -27.27 -9.17
C LEU A 44 3.25 -26.75 -7.86
N ILE A 45 3.35 -25.45 -7.65
CA ILE A 45 2.71 -24.77 -6.53
C ILE A 45 1.20 -24.68 -6.83
N PRO A 46 0.32 -25.20 -5.94
CA PRO A 46 -1.12 -25.07 -6.09
C PRO A 46 -1.56 -23.60 -6.14
N ARG A 47 -2.56 -23.28 -6.98
CA ARG A 47 -3.07 -21.91 -7.07
C ARG A 47 -3.64 -21.42 -5.74
N ASP A 48 -4.30 -22.29 -4.99
CA ASP A 48 -4.90 -21.94 -3.69
C ASP A 48 -3.82 -21.53 -2.67
N ALA A 49 -2.62 -22.12 -2.73
CA ALA A 49 -1.48 -21.70 -1.91
C ALA A 49 -1.00 -20.27 -2.23
N LEU A 50 -1.13 -19.83 -3.50
CA LEU A 50 -0.70 -18.49 -3.93
C LEU A 50 -1.82 -17.44 -3.81
N PHE A 51 -3.06 -17.81 -4.12
CA PHE A 51 -4.18 -16.88 -4.30
C PHE A 51 -5.37 -17.11 -3.36
N GLY A 52 -5.40 -18.19 -2.61
CA GLY A 52 -6.41 -18.45 -1.59
C GLY A 52 -6.32 -17.46 -0.42
N ASN A 53 -7.24 -17.54 0.53
CA ASN A 53 -7.14 -16.74 1.74
C ASN A 53 -5.88 -17.08 2.54
N PRO A 54 -5.21 -16.08 3.13
CA PRO A 54 -4.10 -16.34 4.05
C PRO A 54 -4.59 -17.07 5.31
N THR A 55 -3.70 -17.82 5.94
CA THR A 55 -3.95 -18.43 7.23
C THR A 55 -4.10 -17.37 8.33
N ARG A 56 -3.21 -16.36 8.31
CA ARG A 56 -3.30 -15.14 9.13
C ARG A 56 -2.71 -13.98 8.35
N ALA A 57 -3.24 -12.77 8.51
CA ALA A 57 -2.71 -11.57 7.85
C ALA A 57 -3.12 -10.28 8.58
N GLY A 58 -2.46 -9.16 8.25
CA GLY A 58 -2.84 -7.84 8.74
C GLY A 58 -2.79 -7.72 10.26
N GLY A 59 -1.75 -8.29 10.89
CA GLY A 59 -1.56 -8.24 12.34
C GLY A 59 -1.44 -6.81 12.85
N GLN A 60 -2.11 -6.53 13.96
CA GLN A 60 -2.04 -5.27 14.69
C GLN A 60 -1.93 -5.52 16.19
N ILE A 61 -1.25 -4.64 16.89
CA ILE A 61 -1.24 -4.58 18.36
C ILE A 61 -2.19 -3.46 18.82
N SER A 62 -2.90 -3.68 19.94
CA SER A 62 -3.70 -2.61 20.53
C SER A 62 -2.81 -1.47 21.03
N PRO A 63 -3.29 -0.21 21.04
CA PRO A 63 -2.52 0.93 21.55
C PRO A 63 -1.93 0.70 22.97
N ASP A 64 -2.66 0.01 23.84
CA ASP A 64 -2.22 -0.33 25.21
C ASP A 64 -1.32 -1.60 25.29
N GLY A 65 -1.03 -2.24 24.16
CA GLY A 65 -0.14 -3.39 24.07
C GLY A 65 -0.68 -4.72 24.61
N LYS A 66 -1.95 -4.79 25.05
CA LYS A 66 -2.51 -6.00 25.68
C LYS A 66 -3.00 -7.05 24.71
N TRP A 67 -3.36 -6.63 23.48
CA TRP A 67 -4.02 -7.48 22.52
C TRP A 67 -3.29 -7.48 21.17
N ILE A 68 -3.28 -8.65 20.52
CA ILE A 68 -2.90 -8.77 19.11
C ILE A 68 -4.13 -9.24 18.34
N SER A 69 -4.40 -8.57 17.22
CA SER A 69 -5.49 -8.90 16.30
C SER A 69 -4.94 -9.20 14.91
N TRP A 70 -5.69 -9.98 14.12
CA TRP A 70 -5.34 -10.30 12.74
C TRP A 70 -6.58 -10.73 11.94
N LEU A 71 -6.45 -10.76 10.62
CA LEU A 71 -7.42 -11.38 9.72
C LEU A 71 -7.11 -12.86 9.55
N ALA A 72 -8.10 -13.72 9.68
CA ALA A 72 -8.00 -15.14 9.38
C ALA A 72 -9.35 -15.71 8.95
N PRO A 73 -9.39 -16.82 8.19
CA PRO A 73 -10.65 -17.44 7.79
C PRO A 73 -11.44 -17.99 8.99
N SER A 74 -12.74 -17.69 9.01
CA SER A 74 -13.73 -18.41 9.80
C SER A 74 -14.76 -18.95 8.83
N ASN A 75 -14.91 -20.29 8.75
CA ASN A 75 -15.73 -20.95 7.74
C ASN A 75 -15.43 -20.51 6.29
N GLY A 76 -14.14 -20.26 5.98
CA GLY A 76 -13.68 -19.89 4.64
C GLY A 76 -13.76 -18.41 4.31
N VAL A 77 -14.30 -17.56 5.19
CA VAL A 77 -14.40 -16.10 5.01
C VAL A 77 -13.49 -15.39 6.00
N LEU A 78 -12.73 -14.38 5.55
CA LEU A 78 -11.84 -13.61 6.42
C LEU A 78 -12.65 -12.82 7.45
N ASN A 79 -12.30 -13.01 8.70
CA ASN A 79 -12.84 -12.36 9.86
C ASN A 79 -11.70 -11.81 10.72
N VAL A 80 -12.01 -10.88 11.64
CA VAL A 80 -11.05 -10.37 12.61
C VAL A 80 -10.97 -11.35 13.79
N TRP A 81 -9.74 -11.73 14.12
CA TRP A 81 -9.40 -12.55 15.28
C TRP A 81 -8.62 -11.71 16.28
N LEU A 82 -8.70 -12.10 17.54
CA LEU A 82 -8.11 -11.42 18.68
C LEU A 82 -7.54 -12.40 19.69
N ALA A 83 -6.37 -12.12 20.24
CA ALA A 83 -5.79 -12.86 21.37
C ALA A 83 -5.07 -11.89 22.34
N PRO A 84 -4.87 -12.28 23.61
CA PRO A 84 -3.91 -11.59 24.48
C PRO A 84 -2.52 -11.57 23.83
N ALA A 85 -1.79 -10.49 24.00
CA ALA A 85 -0.48 -10.33 23.35
C ALA A 85 0.57 -11.34 23.84
N ASP A 86 0.38 -11.89 25.03
CA ASP A 86 1.22 -12.90 25.65
C ASP A 86 0.72 -14.34 25.48
N ASP A 87 -0.47 -14.54 24.88
CA ASP A 87 -1.10 -15.86 24.71
C ASP A 87 -1.91 -15.94 23.39
N LEU A 88 -1.20 -16.10 22.27
CA LEU A 88 -1.84 -16.20 20.94
C LEU A 88 -2.63 -17.48 20.73
N ASP A 89 -2.43 -18.51 21.57
CA ASP A 89 -3.19 -19.76 21.50
C ASP A 89 -4.61 -19.58 22.01
N ASN A 90 -4.86 -18.56 22.83
CA ASN A 90 -6.17 -18.20 23.36
C ASN A 90 -6.93 -17.23 22.42
N ALA A 91 -6.81 -17.45 21.11
CA ALA A 91 -7.44 -16.62 20.10
C ALA A 91 -8.94 -16.86 19.97
N LYS A 92 -9.69 -15.80 19.76
CA LYS A 92 -11.14 -15.84 19.47
C LYS A 92 -11.48 -15.05 18.20
N VAL A 93 -12.46 -15.54 17.44
CA VAL A 93 -13.02 -14.77 16.33
C VAL A 93 -13.94 -13.68 16.88
N MET A 94 -13.74 -12.46 16.43
CA MET A 94 -14.50 -11.30 16.89
C MET A 94 -15.68 -11.00 15.99
N THR A 95 -15.51 -11.09 14.68
CA THR A 95 -16.53 -10.74 13.68
C THR A 95 -17.21 -11.98 13.11
N LYS A 96 -18.35 -11.81 12.43
CA LYS A 96 -19.21 -12.91 11.98
C LYS A 96 -19.51 -12.83 10.48
N ALA A 97 -18.57 -12.36 9.67
CA ALA A 97 -18.73 -12.31 8.23
C ALA A 97 -18.84 -13.73 7.63
N THR A 98 -19.86 -13.97 6.80
CA THR A 98 -20.15 -15.29 6.20
C THR A 98 -20.09 -15.29 4.67
N GLU A 99 -20.19 -14.14 4.02
CA GLU A 99 -20.22 -14.01 2.56
C GLU A 99 -19.09 -13.11 2.05
N ARG A 100 -19.00 -11.89 2.58
CA ARG A 100 -18.00 -10.91 2.20
C ARG A 100 -16.86 -10.87 3.21
N PRO A 101 -15.59 -11.01 2.79
CA PRO A 101 -14.47 -10.96 3.72
C PRO A 101 -14.31 -9.57 4.32
N ILE A 102 -13.98 -9.50 5.60
CA ILE A 102 -13.46 -8.27 6.17
C ILE A 102 -12.05 -8.07 5.63
N ARG A 103 -11.79 -6.92 5.04
CA ARG A 103 -10.50 -6.61 4.40
C ARG A 103 -9.70 -5.54 5.13
N GLN A 104 -10.40 -4.67 5.87
CA GLN A 104 -9.81 -3.58 6.61
C GLN A 104 -10.43 -3.49 8.00
N TYR A 105 -9.59 -3.39 8.99
CA TYR A 105 -9.96 -3.11 10.38
C TYR A 105 -8.84 -2.32 11.04
N PHE A 106 -9.13 -1.67 12.13
CA PHE A 106 -8.18 -0.91 12.92
C PHE A 106 -8.63 -0.82 14.37
N TRP A 107 -7.70 -0.55 15.26
CA TRP A 107 -8.01 -0.32 16.66
C TRP A 107 -8.63 1.05 16.88
N ALA A 108 -9.64 1.12 17.73
CA ALA A 108 -10.04 2.38 18.33
C ALA A 108 -8.91 2.90 19.24
N PRO A 109 -8.71 4.23 19.34
CA PRO A 109 -7.62 4.79 20.14
C PRO A 109 -7.68 4.43 21.63
N ASP A 110 -8.86 4.07 22.15
CA ASP A 110 -9.10 3.67 23.53
C ASP A 110 -8.69 2.21 23.85
N SER A 111 -8.27 1.44 22.85
CA SER A 111 -7.97 0.00 22.97
C SER A 111 -9.16 -0.89 23.35
N GLN A 112 -10.38 -0.37 23.43
CA GLN A 112 -11.55 -1.13 23.87
C GLN A 112 -12.34 -1.73 22.72
N SER A 113 -12.15 -1.20 21.50
CA SER A 113 -12.91 -1.62 20.33
C SER A 113 -12.01 -1.83 19.10
N LEU A 114 -12.38 -2.85 18.33
CA LEU A 114 -11.94 -3.01 16.94
C LEU A 114 -12.98 -2.37 16.03
N LEU A 115 -12.54 -1.52 15.13
CA LEU A 115 -13.36 -0.87 14.11
C LEU A 115 -13.10 -1.54 12.77
N TYR A 116 -14.13 -1.73 11.96
CA TYR A 116 -13.97 -2.27 10.62
C TYR A 116 -15.01 -1.71 9.64
N ILE A 117 -14.67 -1.76 8.37
CA ILE A 117 -15.53 -1.27 7.29
C ILE A 117 -16.01 -2.45 6.46
N GLN A 118 -17.32 -2.52 6.20
CA GLN A 118 -17.95 -3.60 5.43
C GLN A 118 -19.12 -3.08 4.60
N ASP A 119 -19.24 -3.60 3.37
CA ASP A 119 -20.39 -3.41 2.49
C ASP A 119 -21.39 -4.57 2.61
N LYS A 120 -22.61 -4.36 2.11
CA LYS A 120 -23.66 -5.41 2.10
C LYS A 120 -23.79 -5.97 0.68
N GLY A 121 -23.43 -7.24 0.50
CA GLY A 121 -23.63 -7.95 -0.77
C GLY A 121 -22.83 -7.42 -1.98
N GLY A 122 -21.84 -6.57 -1.78
CA GLY A 122 -21.02 -5.99 -2.86
C GLY A 122 -21.60 -4.70 -3.45
N ASP A 123 -22.45 -3.99 -2.71
CA ASP A 123 -23.06 -2.72 -3.11
C ASP A 123 -22.10 -1.52 -2.99
N GLU A 124 -20.90 -1.74 -2.42
CA GLU A 124 -19.86 -0.72 -2.19
C GLU A 124 -20.27 0.44 -1.26
N ASN A 125 -21.43 0.32 -0.60
CA ASN A 125 -21.86 1.22 0.46
C ASN A 125 -21.26 0.72 1.78
N PHE A 126 -20.01 1.08 2.00
CA PHE A 126 -19.25 0.62 3.15
C PHE A 126 -19.68 1.35 4.42
N LEU A 127 -20.17 0.61 5.41
CA LEU A 127 -20.53 1.10 6.72
C LEU A 127 -19.42 0.83 7.74
N LEU A 128 -19.38 1.63 8.81
CA LEU A 128 -18.47 1.46 9.94
C LEU A 128 -19.13 0.65 11.04
N TYR A 129 -18.42 -0.35 11.50
CA TYR A 129 -18.81 -1.22 12.62
C TYR A 129 -17.77 -1.13 13.73
N GLY A 130 -18.21 -1.23 14.97
CA GLY A 130 -17.37 -1.37 16.14
C GLY A 130 -17.68 -2.66 16.88
N ILE A 131 -16.64 -3.33 17.38
CA ILE A 131 -16.80 -4.50 18.23
C ILE A 131 -15.98 -4.35 19.50
N ASN A 132 -16.64 -4.39 20.65
CA ASN A 132 -15.96 -4.31 21.93
C ASN A 132 -15.15 -5.59 22.20
N VAL A 133 -13.88 -5.45 22.55
CA VAL A 133 -12.94 -6.60 22.65
C VAL A 133 -13.19 -7.48 23.86
N GLU A 134 -13.74 -6.96 24.94
CA GLU A 134 -14.04 -7.72 26.16
C GLU A 134 -15.37 -8.47 26.04
N THR A 135 -16.43 -7.76 25.63
CA THR A 135 -17.78 -8.29 25.59
C THR A 135 -18.13 -9.01 24.28
N GLY A 136 -17.41 -8.72 23.19
CA GLY A 136 -17.73 -9.21 21.84
C GLY A 136 -19.02 -8.63 21.26
N VAL A 137 -19.54 -7.56 21.85
CA VAL A 137 -20.74 -6.87 21.35
C VAL A 137 -20.35 -6.05 20.12
N GLU A 138 -21.01 -6.32 19.01
CA GLU A 138 -20.87 -5.61 17.75
C GLU A 138 -21.97 -4.54 17.62
N THR A 139 -21.59 -3.36 17.13
CA THR A 139 -22.50 -2.23 16.90
C THR A 139 -22.23 -1.66 15.50
N THR A 140 -23.30 -1.40 14.73
CA THR A 140 -23.20 -0.61 13.49
C THR A 140 -23.17 0.87 13.87
N LEU A 141 -22.03 1.51 13.63
CA LEU A 141 -21.83 2.93 14.01
C LEU A 141 -22.39 3.92 12.99
N THR A 142 -22.58 3.47 11.73
CA THR A 142 -23.10 4.30 10.64
C THR A 142 -24.21 3.57 9.89
N ASP A 143 -25.36 3.33 10.54
CA ASP A 143 -26.49 2.58 9.95
C ASP A 143 -27.37 3.51 9.08
N PHE A 144 -26.84 3.88 7.91
CA PHE A 144 -27.54 4.68 6.90
C PHE A 144 -27.67 3.88 5.59
N GLU A 145 -28.82 3.99 4.94
CA GLU A 145 -29.02 3.38 3.61
C GLU A 145 -28.25 4.15 2.53
N ASN A 146 -27.71 3.43 1.54
CA ASN A 146 -26.99 4.00 0.37
C ASN A 146 -25.86 4.97 0.76
N THR A 147 -25.20 4.71 1.86
CA THR A 147 -24.17 5.58 2.44
C THR A 147 -22.85 4.87 2.48
N ARG A 148 -21.80 5.62 2.16
CA ARG A 148 -20.42 5.21 2.33
C ARG A 148 -19.75 6.02 3.42
N VAL A 149 -19.08 5.35 4.34
CA VAL A 149 -18.23 6.00 5.34
C VAL A 149 -16.80 6.15 4.82
N MET A 150 -16.14 7.22 5.24
CA MET A 150 -14.69 7.41 5.15
C MET A 150 -14.17 7.82 6.52
N VAL A 151 -13.03 7.31 6.95
CA VAL A 151 -12.35 7.84 8.14
C VAL A 151 -11.59 9.10 7.71
N VAL A 152 -11.85 10.21 8.39
CA VAL A 152 -11.21 11.52 8.13
C VAL A 152 -10.03 11.73 9.07
N GLY A 153 -10.14 11.28 10.32
CA GLY A 153 -9.05 11.38 11.30
C GLY A 153 -9.36 10.65 12.60
N GLY A 154 -8.31 10.33 13.32
CA GLY A 154 -8.32 9.85 14.70
C GLY A 154 -7.31 10.64 15.52
N SER A 155 -7.29 10.43 16.83
CA SER A 155 -6.38 11.08 17.76
C SER A 155 -5.92 10.08 18.81
N ASP A 156 -4.63 10.08 19.12
CA ASP A 156 -4.09 9.30 20.23
C ASP A 156 -4.37 9.95 21.58
N ARG A 157 -4.79 11.21 21.60
CA ARG A 157 -5.14 11.98 22.82
C ARG A 157 -6.64 11.98 23.11
N ILE A 158 -7.48 12.06 22.07
CA ILE A 158 -8.95 12.04 22.20
C ILE A 158 -9.42 10.64 21.81
N LYS A 159 -9.43 9.74 22.78
CA LYS A 159 -9.54 8.30 22.55
C LYS A 159 -10.97 7.80 22.33
N ASP A 160 -11.96 8.59 22.71
CA ASP A 160 -13.39 8.24 22.64
C ASP A 160 -14.09 8.75 21.37
N LYS A 161 -13.34 9.41 20.47
CA LYS A 161 -13.90 10.02 19.26
C LYS A 161 -13.02 9.84 18.04
N ILE A 162 -13.66 9.82 16.86
CA ILE A 162 -13.01 9.89 15.55
C ILE A 162 -13.78 10.83 14.62
N LEU A 163 -13.11 11.33 13.60
CA LEU A 163 -13.75 12.05 12.51
C LEU A 163 -14.05 11.12 11.36
N ILE A 164 -15.29 11.17 10.87
CA ILE A 164 -15.71 10.38 9.71
C ILE A 164 -16.40 11.29 8.68
N GLY A 165 -16.33 10.87 7.43
CA GLY A 165 -17.09 11.46 6.33
C GLY A 165 -18.25 10.55 5.95
N LEU A 166 -19.44 11.10 5.76
CA LEU A 166 -20.63 10.37 5.30
C LEU A 166 -21.24 11.07 4.09
N ASN A 167 -21.61 10.30 3.06
CA ASN A 167 -22.30 10.83 1.87
C ASN A 167 -23.82 10.60 1.92
N ASN A 168 -24.39 10.48 3.11
CA ASN A 168 -25.83 10.22 3.35
C ASN A 168 -26.74 11.35 2.87
N ARG A 169 -26.29 12.62 2.93
CA ARG A 169 -27.04 13.78 2.45
C ARG A 169 -26.89 13.95 0.93
N ASN A 170 -25.67 13.83 0.42
CA ASN A 170 -25.34 14.00 -0.99
C ASN A 170 -24.41 12.88 -1.45
N PRO A 171 -24.84 11.99 -2.37
CA PRO A 171 -24.00 10.86 -2.80
C PRO A 171 -22.65 11.23 -3.41
N GLN A 172 -22.45 12.50 -3.83
CA GLN A 172 -21.20 12.96 -4.43
C GLN A 172 -20.17 13.47 -3.43
N TYR A 173 -20.60 13.86 -2.23
CA TYR A 173 -19.76 14.52 -1.24
C TYR A 173 -19.96 13.91 0.15
N HIS A 174 -18.89 13.84 0.91
CA HIS A 174 -18.91 13.36 2.28
C HIS A 174 -18.91 14.55 3.23
N ASP A 175 -19.98 14.71 4.00
CA ASP A 175 -20.04 15.65 5.11
C ASP A 175 -19.19 15.14 6.26
N VAL A 176 -18.55 16.02 7.03
CA VAL A 176 -17.67 15.62 8.13
C VAL A 176 -18.46 15.59 9.45
N TYR A 177 -18.35 14.47 10.13
CA TYR A 177 -18.94 14.21 11.44
C TYR A 177 -17.90 13.84 12.47
N MET A 178 -18.09 14.27 13.70
CA MET A 178 -17.44 13.68 14.86
C MET A 178 -18.33 12.54 15.37
N LEU A 179 -17.76 11.34 15.46
CA LEU A 179 -18.40 10.16 16.00
C LEU A 179 -17.86 9.89 17.40
N ASP A 180 -18.75 9.85 18.39
CA ASP A 180 -18.47 9.37 19.74
C ASP A 180 -18.53 7.85 19.75
N LEU A 181 -17.42 7.19 20.05
CA LEU A 181 -17.28 5.73 19.99
C LEU A 181 -18.01 5.01 21.11
N ASN A 182 -18.28 5.68 22.24
CA ASN A 182 -18.98 5.10 23.38
C ASN A 182 -20.50 5.11 23.18
N THR A 183 -21.03 6.17 22.60
CA THR A 183 -22.47 6.39 22.46
C THR A 183 -22.99 6.12 21.05
N GLY A 184 -22.11 6.17 20.03
CA GLY A 184 -22.49 6.17 18.62
C GLY A 184 -23.10 7.49 18.15
N GLU A 185 -23.05 8.54 18.96
CA GLU A 185 -23.58 9.87 18.59
C GLU A 185 -22.74 10.51 17.49
N LEU A 186 -23.42 11.06 16.49
CA LEU A 186 -22.84 11.79 15.37
C LEU A 186 -23.13 13.28 15.53
N THR A 187 -22.07 14.08 15.59
CA THR A 187 -22.15 15.55 15.54
C THR A 187 -21.63 16.03 14.20
N GLU A 188 -22.48 16.66 13.38
CA GLU A 188 -22.08 17.25 12.11
C GLU A 188 -21.17 18.46 12.36
N LEU A 189 -19.99 18.46 11.70
CA LEU A 189 -19.03 19.56 11.78
C LEU A 189 -19.03 20.39 10.50
N ILE A 190 -19.05 19.75 9.33
CA ILE A 190 -18.95 20.43 8.03
C ILE A 190 -19.92 19.79 7.04
N GLU A 191 -20.84 20.58 6.49
CA GLU A 191 -21.62 20.23 5.31
C GLU A 191 -20.77 20.42 4.05
N ASN A 192 -20.53 19.36 3.31
CA ASN A 192 -19.68 19.37 2.12
C ASN A 192 -20.47 19.48 0.82
N ASN A 193 -20.21 20.50 0.03
CA ASN A 193 -20.86 20.70 -1.27
C ASN A 193 -19.89 20.76 -2.45
N SER A 194 -18.55 20.68 -2.22
CA SER A 194 -17.58 20.88 -3.30
C SER A 194 -16.16 20.34 -3.07
N TYR A 195 -15.85 19.88 -1.87
CA TYR A 195 -14.49 19.45 -1.51
C TYR A 195 -14.32 17.94 -1.73
N ALA A 196 -13.15 17.52 -2.23
CA ALA A 196 -12.80 16.13 -2.44
C ALA A 196 -12.40 15.41 -1.13
N GLY A 197 -11.93 16.17 -0.13
CA GLY A 197 -11.52 15.62 1.15
C GLY A 197 -11.12 16.71 2.15
N PHE A 198 -10.85 16.26 3.37
CA PHE A 198 -10.45 17.09 4.51
C PHE A 198 -9.25 16.47 5.21
N VAL A 199 -8.46 17.30 5.88
CA VAL A 199 -7.35 16.87 6.74
C VAL A 199 -7.56 17.45 8.13
N ALA A 200 -7.51 16.58 9.13
CA ALA A 200 -7.61 16.95 10.54
C ALA A 200 -6.25 16.89 11.22
N ASP A 201 -6.13 17.55 12.37
CA ASP A 201 -5.03 17.40 13.29
C ASP A 201 -5.39 16.46 14.46
N ASP A 202 -4.46 16.26 15.39
CA ASP A 202 -4.60 15.36 16.52
C ASP A 202 -5.56 15.89 17.63
N ASN A 203 -6.05 17.12 17.52
CA ASN A 203 -7.15 17.62 18.33
C ASN A 203 -8.53 17.29 17.75
N LEU A 204 -8.58 16.54 16.66
CA LEU A 204 -9.77 16.30 15.84
C LEU A 204 -10.37 17.60 15.26
N ASP A 205 -9.56 18.64 15.11
CA ASP A 205 -9.95 19.84 14.39
C ASP A 205 -9.71 19.61 12.89
N VAL A 206 -10.74 19.85 12.08
CA VAL A 206 -10.56 19.87 10.62
C VAL A 206 -9.78 21.12 10.26
N ARG A 207 -8.60 20.95 9.67
CA ARG A 207 -7.66 22.03 9.40
C ARG A 207 -7.57 22.43 7.94
N LEU A 208 -7.80 21.46 7.03
CA LEU A 208 -7.74 21.69 5.59
C LEU A 208 -8.94 21.08 4.89
N ALA A 209 -9.37 21.78 3.80
CA ALA A 209 -10.27 21.26 2.80
C ALA A 209 -9.58 21.28 1.43
N LEU A 210 -9.74 20.21 0.64
CA LEU A 210 -9.11 20.00 -0.64
C LEU A 210 -10.13 20.04 -1.76
N LYS A 211 -9.92 20.88 -2.77
CA LYS A 211 -10.86 21.06 -3.88
C LYS A 211 -10.16 20.94 -5.22
N PRO A 212 -10.62 20.05 -6.12
CA PRO A 212 -10.11 20.02 -7.48
C PRO A 212 -10.33 21.35 -8.20
N ASN A 213 -9.29 21.87 -8.85
CA ASN A 213 -9.36 23.13 -9.58
C ASN A 213 -9.55 22.94 -11.09
N ALA A 214 -9.79 24.04 -11.80
CA ALA A 214 -10.05 24.04 -13.24
C ALA A 214 -8.82 23.66 -14.09
N GLU A 215 -7.62 23.73 -13.51
CA GLU A 215 -6.34 23.42 -14.15
C GLU A 215 -5.98 21.94 -14.04
N GLY A 216 -6.82 21.15 -13.36
CA GLY A 216 -6.59 19.70 -13.15
C GLY A 216 -5.72 19.38 -11.94
N GLY A 217 -5.40 20.37 -11.14
CA GLY A 217 -4.71 20.25 -9.87
C GLY A 217 -5.67 20.31 -8.67
N MET A 218 -5.15 20.77 -7.54
CA MET A 218 -5.84 20.84 -6.25
C MET A 218 -5.63 22.21 -5.62
N ASP A 219 -6.71 22.80 -5.11
CA ASP A 219 -6.69 23.97 -4.23
C ASP A 219 -6.80 23.52 -2.78
N PHE A 220 -6.01 24.14 -1.90
CA PHE A 220 -5.94 23.86 -0.48
C PHE A 220 -6.47 25.05 0.31
N PHE A 221 -7.53 24.81 1.07
CA PHE A 221 -8.20 25.82 1.89
C PHE A 221 -7.94 25.56 3.37
N LYS A 222 -7.73 26.61 4.15
CA LYS A 222 -7.76 26.50 5.61
C LYS A 222 -9.18 26.32 6.11
N VAL A 223 -9.31 25.57 7.19
CA VAL A 223 -10.57 25.43 7.94
C VAL A 223 -10.35 25.98 9.34
N VAL A 224 -11.21 26.90 9.76
CA VAL A 224 -11.18 27.54 11.09
C VAL A 224 -12.57 27.44 11.69
N ASP A 225 -12.70 26.92 12.90
CA ASP A 225 -13.99 26.74 13.58
C ASP A 225 -15.04 26.02 12.71
N ASN A 226 -14.64 24.99 11.99
CA ASN A 226 -15.42 24.21 11.04
C ASN A 226 -15.91 24.99 9.79
N ALA A 227 -15.44 26.20 9.58
CA ALA A 227 -15.72 26.99 8.38
C ALA A 227 -14.52 26.99 7.43
N VAL A 228 -14.77 26.65 6.16
CA VAL A 228 -13.74 26.70 5.12
C VAL A 228 -13.55 28.15 4.68
N GLU A 229 -12.31 28.65 4.64
CA GLU A 229 -11.98 29.98 4.13
C GLU A 229 -12.35 30.12 2.64
N GLU A 230 -12.68 31.35 2.21
CA GLU A 230 -13.13 31.61 0.83
C GLU A 230 -11.99 31.46 -0.20
N GLU A 231 -10.76 31.84 0.18
CA GLU A 231 -9.58 31.81 -0.70
C GLU A 231 -8.65 30.67 -0.33
N PRO A 232 -8.10 29.96 -1.32
CA PRO A 232 -7.11 28.92 -1.06
C PRO A 232 -5.79 29.56 -0.60
N PHE A 233 -5.14 28.96 0.40
CA PHE A 233 -3.81 29.37 0.82
C PHE A 233 -2.68 28.77 -0.05
N GLY A 234 -3.01 27.79 -0.89
CA GLY A 234 -2.09 27.15 -1.82
C GLY A 234 -2.80 26.33 -2.87
N SER A 235 -2.12 26.05 -3.96
CA SER A 235 -2.66 25.25 -5.06
C SER A 235 -1.56 24.45 -5.76
N THR A 236 -1.97 23.43 -6.51
CA THR A 236 -1.14 22.71 -7.48
C THR A 236 -1.77 22.81 -8.87
N GLY A 237 -0.94 22.75 -9.91
CA GLY A 237 -1.40 22.47 -11.27
C GLY A 237 -1.51 20.96 -11.53
N LEU A 238 -1.91 20.61 -12.75
CA LEU A 238 -2.02 19.22 -13.19
C LEU A 238 -0.71 18.45 -12.99
N GLU A 239 0.43 19.10 -13.27
CA GLU A 239 1.74 18.45 -13.21
C GLU A 239 2.15 17.94 -11.82
N ASP A 240 1.69 18.61 -10.76
CA ASP A 240 2.00 18.27 -9.38
C ASP A 240 0.88 17.51 -8.66
N SER A 241 -0.27 17.33 -9.32
CA SER A 241 -1.51 16.84 -8.69
C SER A 241 -1.42 15.44 -8.07
N LEU A 242 -0.54 14.58 -8.59
CA LEU A 242 -0.33 13.22 -8.10
C LEU A 242 0.91 13.06 -7.21
N THR A 243 1.69 14.13 -7.04
CA THR A 243 2.95 14.10 -6.29
C THR A 243 3.02 15.16 -5.19
N THR A 244 1.96 16.00 -5.06
CA THR A 244 1.88 17.00 -3.98
C THR A 244 0.60 16.83 -3.19
N SER A 245 0.75 16.55 -1.90
CA SER A 245 -0.36 16.38 -0.96
C SER A 245 0.06 16.70 0.48
N PRO A 246 -0.87 17.16 1.33
CA PRO A 246 -0.61 17.27 2.76
C PRO A 246 -0.36 15.87 3.33
N ALA A 247 0.63 15.76 4.21
CA ALA A 247 1.04 14.52 4.86
C ALA A 247 0.71 14.47 6.36
N GLY A 248 -0.06 15.44 6.88
CA GLY A 248 -0.54 15.50 8.25
C GLY A 248 0.23 16.47 9.14
N PHE A 249 -0.26 16.67 10.34
CA PHE A 249 0.25 17.66 11.31
C PHE A 249 1.13 17.02 12.38
N THR A 250 1.92 17.85 13.08
CA THR A 250 2.42 17.53 14.42
C THR A 250 1.26 17.53 15.41
N THR A 251 1.40 16.86 16.56
CA THR A 251 0.35 16.73 17.57
C THR A 251 -0.09 18.09 18.15
N ASP A 252 0.80 19.08 18.19
CA ASP A 252 0.46 20.44 18.60
C ASP A 252 -0.18 21.29 17.48
N GLY A 253 -0.32 20.73 16.27
CA GLY A 253 -0.93 21.37 15.12
C GLY A 253 -0.15 22.53 14.50
N LYS A 254 1.10 22.78 14.92
CA LYS A 254 1.89 23.93 14.45
C LYS A 254 2.66 23.66 13.16
N THR A 255 3.01 22.41 12.90
CA THR A 255 3.72 22.02 11.67
C THR A 255 2.80 21.17 10.80
N LEU A 256 2.67 21.53 9.54
CA LEU A 256 2.05 20.71 8.51
C LEU A 256 3.13 20.11 7.63
N TYR A 257 3.19 18.79 7.57
CA TYR A 257 4.04 18.08 6.63
C TYR A 257 3.37 17.95 5.26
N TRP A 258 4.22 17.96 4.23
CA TRP A 258 3.80 17.76 2.84
C TRP A 258 4.73 16.77 2.15
N LEU A 259 4.17 15.99 1.25
CA LEU A 259 4.91 15.49 0.09
C LEU A 259 4.74 16.56 -1.00
N ASP A 260 5.85 17.12 -1.50
CA ASP A 260 5.79 18.32 -2.34
C ASP A 260 6.78 18.25 -3.52
N SER A 261 6.23 18.21 -4.72
CA SER A 261 6.99 18.23 -5.98
C SER A 261 7.03 19.61 -6.66
N ARG A 262 6.43 20.63 -6.09
CA ARG A 262 6.43 21.98 -6.67
C ARG A 262 7.84 22.52 -6.78
N GLY A 263 8.23 22.91 -8.01
CA GLY A 263 9.58 23.39 -8.29
C GLY A 263 10.68 22.32 -8.34
N ARG A 264 10.33 21.04 -8.30
CA ARG A 264 11.25 19.90 -8.40
C ARG A 264 10.58 18.74 -9.14
N ASN A 265 11.34 17.70 -9.53
CA ASN A 265 10.77 16.53 -10.19
C ASN A 265 10.15 15.56 -9.16
N THR A 266 10.94 15.11 -8.20
CA THR A 266 10.51 14.15 -7.18
C THR A 266 9.87 14.86 -5.98
N ALA A 267 8.84 14.26 -5.38
CA ALA A 267 8.24 14.78 -4.17
C ALA A 267 9.20 14.69 -2.99
N ALA A 268 9.50 15.84 -2.38
CA ALA A 268 10.24 15.93 -1.12
C ALA A 268 9.27 15.89 0.07
N LEU A 269 9.74 15.41 1.21
CA LEU A 269 9.08 15.63 2.49
C LEU A 269 9.45 17.02 2.99
N THR A 270 8.45 17.87 3.16
CA THR A 270 8.64 19.24 3.66
C THR A 270 7.81 19.48 4.93
N ALA A 271 8.23 20.42 5.74
CA ALA A 271 7.54 20.87 6.93
C ALA A 271 7.22 22.36 6.80
N MET A 272 5.96 22.71 6.90
CA MET A 272 5.46 24.07 6.85
C MET A 272 5.01 24.51 8.25
N ASP A 273 5.53 25.62 8.74
CA ASP A 273 4.99 26.29 9.92
C ASP A 273 3.60 26.86 9.56
N VAL A 274 2.57 26.47 10.33
CA VAL A 274 1.16 26.79 10.00
C VAL A 274 0.85 28.26 10.21
N GLU A 275 1.54 28.93 11.16
CA GLU A 275 1.30 30.34 11.48
C GLU A 275 1.99 31.26 10.46
N THR A 276 3.26 31.00 10.15
CA THR A 276 4.06 31.88 9.28
C THR A 276 4.01 31.50 7.80
N GLY A 277 3.68 30.22 7.49
CA GLY A 277 3.74 29.65 6.16
C GLY A 277 5.16 29.33 5.68
N GLU A 278 6.20 29.52 6.51
CA GLU A 278 7.57 29.16 6.17
C GLU A 278 7.71 27.64 5.98
N THR A 279 8.34 27.23 4.90
CA THR A 279 8.51 25.82 4.55
C THR A 279 9.99 25.46 4.51
N ARG A 280 10.34 24.33 5.14
CA ARG A 280 11.69 23.73 5.09
C ARG A 280 11.62 22.31 4.52
N VAL A 281 12.63 21.93 3.77
CA VAL A 281 12.80 20.55 3.28
C VAL A 281 13.34 19.70 4.43
N ILE A 282 12.69 18.56 4.70
CA ILE A 282 13.14 17.54 5.66
C ILE A 282 13.97 16.49 4.95
N ALA A 283 13.46 15.99 3.80
CA ALA A 283 14.10 14.96 3.02
C ALA A 283 13.74 15.12 1.54
N GLU A 284 14.71 14.81 0.68
CA GLU A 284 14.51 14.72 -0.77
C GLU A 284 15.38 13.62 -1.37
N ASN A 285 14.97 13.08 -2.49
CA ASN A 285 15.72 12.10 -3.27
C ASN A 285 15.60 12.45 -4.77
N ASN A 286 16.62 12.22 -5.55
CA ASN A 286 16.64 12.61 -6.96
C ASN A 286 16.16 11.51 -7.92
N GLN A 287 15.89 10.29 -7.43
CA GLN A 287 15.47 9.16 -8.24
C GLN A 287 14.01 8.75 -7.96
N ALA A 288 13.54 8.96 -6.73
CA ALA A 288 12.20 8.57 -6.32
C ALA A 288 11.57 9.61 -5.39
N ASP A 289 10.25 9.61 -5.35
CA ASP A 289 9.48 10.39 -4.39
C ASP A 289 9.77 9.89 -2.97
N ILE A 290 9.75 10.78 -1.98
CA ILE A 290 9.71 10.36 -0.58
C ILE A 290 8.39 9.62 -0.33
N GLY A 291 8.48 8.45 0.28
CA GLY A 291 7.36 7.56 0.56
C GLY A 291 6.76 7.74 1.96
N GLY A 292 6.67 6.64 2.72
CA GLY A 292 6.14 6.66 4.08
C GLY A 292 7.05 7.36 5.08
N SER A 293 6.50 7.68 6.24
CA SER A 293 7.27 8.22 7.38
C SER A 293 6.94 7.47 8.67
N ILE A 294 7.92 7.36 9.56
CA ILE A 294 7.74 7.01 10.96
C ILE A 294 7.73 8.32 11.72
N ARG A 295 6.77 8.47 12.63
CA ARG A 295 6.62 9.66 13.44
C ARG A 295 6.65 9.31 14.92
N ASP A 296 7.18 10.20 15.70
CA ASP A 296 7.09 10.15 17.15
C ASP A 296 5.61 10.19 17.59
N GLN A 297 5.22 9.28 18.48
CA GLN A 297 3.81 9.13 18.90
C GLN A 297 3.33 10.27 19.79
N GLU A 298 4.23 10.95 20.49
CA GLU A 298 3.89 12.05 21.40
C GLU A 298 3.85 13.40 20.67
N THR A 299 4.84 13.66 19.81
CA THR A 299 5.01 14.97 19.16
C THR A 299 4.50 15.03 17.72
N GLY A 300 4.37 13.88 17.06
CA GLY A 300 4.06 13.80 15.63
C GLY A 300 5.23 14.22 14.72
N GLU A 301 6.42 14.45 15.26
CA GLU A 301 7.60 14.79 14.48
C GLU A 301 8.09 13.59 13.66
N VAL A 302 8.62 13.85 12.45
CA VAL A 302 9.13 12.79 11.58
C VAL A 302 10.50 12.32 12.07
N GLU A 303 10.59 11.04 12.42
CA GLU A 303 11.78 10.37 12.89
C GLU A 303 12.49 9.52 11.84
N ALA A 304 11.75 9.05 10.83
CA ALA A 304 12.29 8.37 9.67
C ALA A 304 11.38 8.54 8.46
N TYR A 305 11.95 8.34 7.28
CA TYR A 305 11.21 8.32 6.01
C TYR A 305 11.70 7.16 5.14
N SER A 306 10.89 6.79 4.15
CA SER A 306 11.27 5.78 3.17
C SER A 306 11.45 6.37 1.78
N VAL A 307 12.34 5.75 1.01
CA VAL A 307 12.54 5.99 -0.43
C VAL A 307 12.35 4.67 -1.15
N TYR A 308 11.44 4.63 -2.10
CA TYR A 308 11.18 3.41 -2.86
C TYR A 308 11.51 3.63 -4.35
N TYR A 309 12.77 3.41 -4.72
CA TYR A 309 13.15 3.38 -6.13
C TYR A 309 12.96 1.97 -6.70
N LEU A 310 13.96 1.09 -6.60
CA LEU A 310 13.85 -0.32 -6.97
C LEU A 310 13.44 -1.20 -5.79
N LYS A 311 13.88 -0.84 -4.59
CA LYS A 311 13.56 -1.46 -3.30
C LYS A 311 13.21 -0.38 -2.30
N ASN A 312 12.54 -0.75 -1.22
CA ASN A 312 12.22 0.20 -0.15
C ASN A 312 13.42 0.38 0.77
N GLU A 313 13.81 1.64 1.00
CA GLU A 313 14.91 1.99 1.90
C GLU A 313 14.40 2.96 2.97
N TRP A 314 14.58 2.58 4.24
CA TRP A 314 14.30 3.43 5.37
C TRP A 314 15.52 4.27 5.74
N VAL A 315 15.31 5.56 5.93
CA VAL A 315 16.33 6.55 6.36
C VAL A 315 15.87 7.18 7.67
N ALA A 316 16.61 6.93 8.74
CA ALA A 316 16.31 7.48 10.05
C ALA A 316 16.86 8.91 10.17
N LEU A 317 16.06 9.77 10.80
CA LEU A 317 16.42 11.11 11.24
C LEU A 317 16.73 11.11 12.74
N ASP A 318 16.06 10.25 13.49
CA ASP A 318 16.26 10.06 14.92
C ASP A 318 17.22 8.88 15.22
N PRO A 319 18.15 9.01 16.20
CA PRO A 319 19.11 7.95 16.54
C PRO A 319 18.49 6.69 17.15
N GLU A 320 17.39 6.79 17.92
CA GLU A 320 16.73 5.63 18.55
C GLU A 320 15.97 4.83 17.50
N ILE A 321 15.27 5.53 16.60
CA ILE A 321 14.62 4.91 15.44
C ILE A 321 15.67 4.27 14.52
N LYS A 322 16.83 4.92 14.36
CA LYS A 322 17.92 4.33 13.59
C LYS A 322 18.37 2.99 14.18
N ALA A 323 18.53 2.91 15.50
CA ALA A 323 18.93 1.66 16.15
C ALA A 323 17.89 0.55 15.92
N SER A 324 16.60 0.89 16.00
CA SER A 324 15.49 -0.05 15.73
C SER A 324 15.49 -0.53 14.28
N LEU A 325 15.63 0.37 13.31
CA LEU A 325 15.69 0.03 11.89
C LEU A 325 16.93 -0.81 11.53
N ASP A 326 18.09 -0.48 12.10
CA ASP A 326 19.33 -1.25 11.92
C ASP A 326 19.17 -2.67 12.50
N PHE A 327 18.53 -2.81 13.66
CA PHE A 327 18.24 -4.12 14.26
C PHE A 327 17.32 -4.96 13.35
N LEU A 328 16.22 -4.39 12.87
CA LEU A 328 15.29 -5.07 11.98
C LEU A 328 16.01 -5.51 10.68
N LYS A 329 16.78 -4.61 10.08
CA LYS A 329 17.57 -4.90 8.86
C LYS A 329 18.61 -6.02 9.06
N ALA A 330 19.17 -6.12 10.26
CA ALA A 330 20.15 -7.17 10.58
C ALA A 330 19.52 -8.55 10.86
N ASN A 331 18.25 -8.58 11.27
CA ASN A 331 17.57 -9.81 11.70
C ASN A 331 16.49 -10.30 10.73
N LEU A 332 16.12 -9.50 9.72
CA LEU A 332 15.14 -9.85 8.71
C LEU A 332 15.79 -9.91 7.33
N THR A 333 15.30 -10.81 6.48
CA THR A 333 15.74 -10.92 5.09
C THR A 333 14.66 -10.35 4.17
N GLY A 334 15.08 -9.72 3.07
CA GLY A 334 14.14 -9.08 2.13
C GLY A 334 13.62 -7.74 2.62
N GLU A 335 12.35 -7.46 2.35
CA GLU A 335 11.69 -6.21 2.72
C GLU A 335 11.00 -6.34 4.08
N PHE A 336 10.90 -5.25 4.82
CA PHE A 336 10.08 -5.18 6.02
C PHE A 336 9.28 -3.87 6.09
N GLY A 337 8.13 -3.94 6.76
CA GLY A 337 7.30 -2.78 7.04
C GLY A 337 6.80 -2.78 8.48
N ILE A 338 6.61 -1.60 9.05
CA ILE A 338 6.03 -1.42 10.38
C ILE A 338 4.53 -1.24 10.21
N GLY A 339 3.74 -2.15 10.78
CA GLY A 339 2.29 -2.17 10.65
C GLY A 339 1.59 -1.32 11.70
N SER A 340 1.69 -1.71 12.97
CA SER A 340 1.13 -0.98 14.10
C SER A 340 2.13 -0.90 15.24
N ARG A 341 1.91 0.06 16.13
CA ARG A 341 2.78 0.32 17.27
C ARG A 341 1.93 0.56 18.52
N THR A 342 2.46 0.28 19.70
CA THR A 342 1.85 0.69 20.97
C THR A 342 1.96 2.21 21.16
N GLU A 343 1.08 2.78 21.97
CA GLU A 343 1.06 4.22 22.28
C GLU A 343 2.39 4.72 22.89
N ASP A 344 3.02 3.90 23.72
CA ASP A 344 4.34 4.17 24.31
C ASP A 344 5.52 3.86 23.36
N ASP A 345 5.21 3.47 22.15
CA ASP A 345 6.15 3.12 21.07
C ASP A 345 7.18 2.02 21.43
N THR A 346 6.93 1.25 22.50
CA THR A 346 7.84 0.20 22.95
C THR A 346 7.71 -1.09 22.14
N LYS A 347 6.55 -1.34 21.49
CA LYS A 347 6.28 -2.56 20.72
C LYS A 347 5.73 -2.26 19.35
N TRP A 348 6.29 -2.93 18.34
CA TRP A 348 5.90 -2.78 16.96
C TRP A 348 5.46 -4.12 16.36
N ILE A 349 4.40 -4.13 15.58
CA ILE A 349 4.12 -5.24 14.66
C ILE A 349 4.90 -4.98 13.37
N VAL A 350 5.78 -5.92 13.04
CA VAL A 350 6.64 -5.85 11.87
C VAL A 350 6.28 -6.95 10.88
N GLY A 351 5.90 -6.56 9.68
CA GLY A 351 5.74 -7.48 8.55
C GLY A 351 7.07 -7.67 7.84
N ASN A 352 7.41 -8.90 7.48
CA ASN A 352 8.61 -9.20 6.70
C ASN A 352 8.25 -9.96 5.43
N ASP A 353 8.74 -9.54 4.29
CA ASP A 353 8.68 -10.21 3.00
C ASP A 353 10.09 -10.66 2.58
N PRO A 354 10.44 -11.93 2.74
CA PRO A 354 11.75 -12.44 2.36
C PRO A 354 11.91 -12.69 0.84
N VAL A 355 10.91 -12.36 0.04
CA VAL A 355 10.84 -12.51 -1.44
C VAL A 355 10.82 -13.98 -1.90
N VAL A 356 11.79 -14.79 -1.51
CA VAL A 356 11.90 -16.24 -1.79
C VAL A 356 11.45 -17.13 -0.64
N GLY A 357 10.67 -16.63 0.17
CA GLY A 357 10.00 -17.35 1.22
C GLY A 357 8.71 -16.62 1.41
N PRO A 358 7.93 -17.07 2.23
CA PRO A 358 6.68 -16.44 2.57
C PRO A 358 6.85 -15.39 3.69
N ALA A 359 6.11 -14.21 3.67
CA ALA A 359 6.20 -13.12 4.62
C ALA A 359 5.78 -13.50 6.04
N LYS A 360 6.24 -12.98 7.07
CA LYS A 360 5.98 -13.28 8.46
C LYS A 360 5.53 -12.03 9.20
N SER A 361 4.81 -12.21 10.26
CA SER A 361 4.53 -11.13 11.20
C SER A 361 5.30 -11.35 12.49
N PHE A 362 5.90 -10.29 12.98
CA PHE A 362 6.69 -10.31 14.21
C PHE A 362 6.20 -9.24 15.19
N LEU A 363 6.37 -9.52 16.46
CA LEU A 363 6.37 -8.51 17.51
C LEU A 363 7.81 -8.12 17.79
N TYR A 364 8.15 -6.88 17.56
CA TYR A 364 9.42 -6.27 17.94
C TYR A 364 9.24 -5.50 19.24
N ASP A 365 9.93 -5.95 20.29
CA ASP A 365 10.04 -5.25 21.57
C ASP A 365 11.31 -4.41 21.54
N ARG A 366 11.17 -3.09 21.49
CA ARG A 366 12.28 -2.14 21.33
C ARG A 366 13.13 -2.04 22.58
N GLU A 367 12.53 -2.13 23.78
CA GLU A 367 13.28 -2.06 25.05
C GLU A 367 14.12 -3.32 25.26
N ALA A 368 13.52 -4.49 25.04
CA ALA A 368 14.23 -5.76 25.13
C ALA A 368 15.12 -6.04 23.93
N ASN A 369 14.94 -5.31 22.83
CA ASN A 369 15.56 -5.51 21.53
C ASN A 369 15.41 -6.96 21.04
N THR A 370 14.17 -7.47 21.08
CA THR A 370 13.82 -8.83 20.69
C THR A 370 12.77 -8.86 19.61
N LEU A 371 12.89 -9.84 18.71
CA LEU A 371 11.96 -10.06 17.60
C LEU A 371 11.32 -11.44 17.79
N THR A 372 10.01 -11.46 18.06
CA THR A 372 9.23 -12.68 18.25
C THR A 372 8.32 -12.92 17.07
N GLU A 373 8.46 -14.09 16.40
CA GLU A 373 7.55 -14.46 15.32
C GLU A 373 6.15 -14.72 15.87
N LEU A 374 5.16 -14.02 15.36
CA LEU A 374 3.76 -14.16 15.76
C LEU A 374 3.05 -15.23 14.92
N TYR A 375 3.24 -15.17 13.63
CA TYR A 375 2.67 -16.11 12.69
C TYR A 375 3.27 -15.98 11.30
N VAL A 376 2.96 -16.97 10.55
CA VAL A 376 3.18 -17.11 9.14
C VAL A 376 1.86 -16.89 8.42
N THR A 377 1.86 -16.13 7.34
CA THR A 377 0.60 -15.83 6.63
C THR A 377 0.14 -16.99 5.72
N ARG A 378 1.05 -17.77 5.08
CA ARG A 378 0.76 -18.92 4.19
C ARG A 378 1.72 -20.08 4.44
N PRO A 379 1.56 -20.84 5.53
CA PRO A 379 2.45 -21.97 5.84
C PRO A 379 2.55 -23.00 4.71
N GLU A 380 1.51 -23.10 3.88
CA GLU A 380 1.45 -23.97 2.70
C GLU A 380 2.46 -23.65 1.61
N LEU A 381 3.14 -22.52 1.68
CA LEU A 381 4.24 -22.17 0.79
C LEU A 381 5.62 -22.51 1.36
N GLU A 382 5.70 -23.06 2.57
CA GLU A 382 6.97 -23.51 3.13
C GLU A 382 7.62 -24.59 2.27
N GLY A 383 8.89 -24.39 1.95
CA GLY A 383 9.61 -25.32 1.07
C GLY A 383 9.13 -25.34 -0.39
N ALA A 384 8.19 -24.47 -0.76
CA ALA A 384 7.80 -24.30 -2.15
C ALA A 384 8.97 -23.74 -2.97
N PRO A 385 9.12 -24.12 -4.25
CA PRO A 385 10.21 -23.67 -5.12
C PRO A 385 9.99 -22.23 -5.59
N LEU A 386 9.87 -21.30 -4.64
CA LEU A 386 9.74 -19.87 -4.90
C LEU A 386 11.04 -19.31 -5.50
N GLN A 387 10.90 -18.33 -6.37
CA GLN A 387 12.00 -17.77 -7.13
C GLN A 387 12.31 -16.33 -6.71
N PRO A 388 13.58 -15.89 -6.76
CA PRO A 388 13.94 -14.50 -6.50
C PRO A 388 13.35 -13.57 -7.53
N MET A 389 13.09 -12.32 -7.11
CA MET A 389 12.77 -11.22 -7.99
C MET A 389 14.03 -10.38 -8.19
N HIS A 390 14.42 -10.16 -9.45
CA HIS A 390 15.57 -9.34 -9.83
C HIS A 390 15.11 -7.94 -10.21
N THR A 391 15.85 -6.92 -9.77
CA THR A 391 15.57 -5.51 -10.12
C THR A 391 16.35 -5.14 -11.38
N LEU A 392 15.70 -4.40 -12.27
CA LEU A 392 16.28 -3.97 -13.56
C LEU A 392 15.99 -2.47 -13.80
N GLU A 393 16.91 -1.82 -14.50
CA GLU A 393 16.71 -0.48 -15.07
C GLU A 393 16.80 -0.59 -16.60
N LEU A 394 15.65 -0.59 -17.24
CA LEU A 394 15.59 -0.64 -18.70
C LEU A 394 15.61 0.76 -19.29
N LYS A 395 15.94 0.88 -20.57
CA LYS A 395 15.86 2.14 -21.32
C LYS A 395 14.81 2.02 -22.41
N SER A 396 13.84 2.96 -22.38
CA SER A 396 12.95 3.14 -23.52
C SER A 396 13.72 3.71 -24.72
N ARG A 397 13.15 3.57 -25.92
CA ARG A 397 13.72 4.09 -27.18
C ARG A 397 13.97 5.60 -27.19
N ASP A 398 13.25 6.34 -26.36
CA ASP A 398 13.41 7.80 -26.16
C ASP A 398 14.26 8.16 -24.93
N GLY A 399 14.87 7.14 -24.26
CA GLY A 399 15.87 7.31 -23.22
C GLY A 399 15.35 7.37 -21.79
N LEU A 400 14.03 7.22 -21.57
CA LEU A 400 13.45 7.16 -20.23
C LEU A 400 13.94 5.90 -19.50
N THR A 401 14.26 6.00 -18.22
CA THR A 401 14.59 4.84 -17.40
C THR A 401 13.29 4.19 -16.89
N LEU A 402 13.13 2.89 -17.14
CA LEU A 402 11.97 2.11 -16.74
C LEU A 402 12.38 1.15 -15.62
N PRO A 403 12.13 1.45 -14.33
CA PRO A 403 12.37 0.54 -13.23
C PRO A 403 11.52 -0.72 -13.39
N SER A 404 12.13 -1.90 -13.37
CA SER A 404 11.47 -3.13 -13.76
C SER A 404 11.88 -4.30 -12.86
N TYR A 405 11.12 -5.38 -12.92
CA TYR A 405 11.35 -6.58 -12.11
C TYR A 405 11.24 -7.83 -12.98
N LEU A 406 12.13 -8.78 -12.71
CA LEU A 406 12.19 -10.05 -13.43
C LEU A 406 12.22 -11.22 -12.44
N THR A 407 11.40 -12.22 -12.69
CA THR A 407 11.47 -13.52 -11.99
C THR A 407 11.65 -14.62 -13.03
N LEU A 408 12.60 -15.52 -12.78
CA LEU A 408 12.97 -16.59 -13.70
C LEU A 408 12.38 -17.94 -13.27
N PRO A 409 12.17 -18.88 -14.21
CA PRO A 409 11.76 -20.24 -13.87
C PRO A 409 12.79 -20.96 -12.98
N PRO A 410 12.36 -21.89 -12.10
CA PRO A 410 13.25 -22.69 -11.29
C PRO A 410 14.33 -23.39 -12.14
N GLY A 411 15.61 -23.24 -11.74
CA GLY A 411 16.75 -23.89 -12.39
C GLY A 411 17.10 -23.39 -13.79
N SER A 412 16.56 -22.26 -14.22
CA SER A 412 16.94 -21.65 -15.51
C SER A 412 18.14 -20.70 -15.39
N ASP A 413 18.52 -20.31 -14.20
CA ASP A 413 19.67 -19.46 -13.87
C ASP A 413 20.62 -20.26 -12.96
N SER A 414 21.55 -20.96 -13.56
CA SER A 414 22.44 -21.87 -12.82
C SER A 414 23.61 -21.16 -12.13
N ASN A 415 23.96 -19.96 -12.58
CA ASN A 415 25.05 -19.15 -12.05
C ASN A 415 24.59 -18.06 -11.08
N GLY A 416 23.28 -17.80 -10.99
CA GLY A 416 22.69 -16.83 -10.06
C GLY A 416 22.89 -15.37 -10.46
N ASP A 417 23.11 -15.08 -11.75
CA ASP A 417 23.34 -13.72 -12.23
C ASP A 417 22.04 -12.94 -12.56
N GLY A 418 20.89 -13.60 -12.47
CA GLY A 418 19.58 -13.01 -12.75
C GLY A 418 19.18 -13.09 -14.23
N PHE A 419 19.92 -13.87 -15.03
CA PHE A 419 19.60 -14.16 -16.42
C PHE A 419 19.48 -15.69 -16.64
N PRO A 420 18.59 -16.15 -17.51
CA PRO A 420 18.47 -17.57 -17.75
C PRO A 420 19.64 -18.09 -18.61
N ASP A 421 20.12 -19.30 -18.33
CA ASP A 421 21.17 -19.97 -19.12
C ASP A 421 20.84 -20.10 -20.61
N LYS A 422 19.55 -20.08 -20.94
CA LYS A 422 18.96 -20.09 -22.28
C LYS A 422 17.64 -19.35 -22.27
N PRO A 423 17.27 -18.68 -23.39
CA PRO A 423 15.98 -18.02 -23.49
C PRO A 423 14.81 -18.95 -23.15
N VAL A 424 13.84 -18.44 -22.41
CA VAL A 424 12.65 -19.16 -21.96
C VAL A 424 11.37 -18.45 -22.45
N PRO A 425 10.20 -19.09 -22.48
CA PRO A 425 8.94 -18.39 -22.68
C PRO A 425 8.75 -17.31 -21.60
N MET A 426 8.19 -16.16 -21.97
CA MET A 426 8.03 -15.03 -21.05
C MET A 426 6.58 -14.53 -21.00
N VAL A 427 6.18 -14.03 -19.84
CA VAL A 427 4.96 -13.23 -19.66
C VAL A 427 5.35 -11.82 -19.24
N LEU A 428 4.97 -10.83 -20.03
CA LEU A 428 4.98 -9.43 -19.65
C LEU A 428 3.74 -9.16 -18.80
N LEU A 429 3.92 -8.95 -17.51
CA LEU A 429 2.86 -8.66 -16.54
C LEU A 429 2.75 -7.16 -16.35
N VAL A 430 1.62 -6.57 -16.74
CA VAL A 430 1.39 -5.11 -16.76
C VAL A 430 0.45 -4.72 -15.63
N HIS A 431 0.90 -3.84 -14.73
CA HIS A 431 0.07 -3.33 -13.63
C HIS A 431 -1.06 -2.43 -14.12
N GLY A 432 -2.09 -2.33 -13.29
CA GLY A 432 -3.24 -1.42 -13.49
C GLY A 432 -2.91 0.01 -13.04
N GLY A 433 -3.90 0.86 -13.07
CA GLY A 433 -3.81 2.28 -12.75
C GLY A 433 -4.25 3.14 -13.92
N PRO A 434 -3.36 3.79 -14.74
CA PRO A 434 -1.90 3.61 -14.86
C PRO A 434 -1.07 4.21 -13.71
N TRP A 435 -1.65 5.10 -12.94
CA TRP A 435 -1.04 5.78 -11.79
C TRP A 435 -0.96 4.83 -10.57
N ALA A 436 -0.13 3.84 -10.69
CA ALA A 436 0.25 2.84 -9.70
C ALA A 436 1.69 2.41 -10.00
N ARG A 437 2.19 1.36 -9.38
CA ARG A 437 3.50 0.81 -9.69
C ARG A 437 3.59 -0.67 -9.36
N ASP A 438 4.49 -1.38 -10.02
CA ASP A 438 5.04 -2.64 -9.54
C ASP A 438 6.11 -2.39 -8.46
N ALA A 439 6.25 -3.32 -7.55
CA ALA A 439 7.12 -3.23 -6.40
C ALA A 439 7.97 -4.50 -6.26
N TYR A 440 9.14 -4.36 -5.63
CA TYR A 440 9.98 -5.49 -5.24
C TYR A 440 9.33 -6.26 -4.09
N GLY A 441 9.39 -7.58 -4.14
CA GLY A 441 8.86 -8.43 -3.10
C GLY A 441 8.21 -9.71 -3.63
N PHE A 442 7.55 -10.45 -2.76
CA PHE A 442 6.77 -11.62 -3.15
C PHE A 442 5.56 -11.20 -4.01
N ASN A 443 5.50 -11.73 -5.22
CA ASN A 443 4.36 -11.52 -6.11
C ASN A 443 3.77 -12.87 -6.55
N GLY A 444 2.52 -13.13 -6.17
CA GLY A 444 1.84 -14.39 -6.47
C GLY A 444 1.76 -14.73 -7.95
N TYR A 445 1.58 -13.74 -8.83
CA TYR A 445 1.58 -13.96 -10.30
C TYR A 445 2.98 -14.30 -10.80
N HIS A 446 4.03 -13.61 -10.31
CA HIS A 446 5.41 -13.95 -10.64
C HIS A 446 5.71 -15.39 -10.25
N GLN A 447 5.41 -15.77 -9.01
CA GLN A 447 5.66 -17.12 -8.52
C GLN A 447 4.84 -18.18 -9.27
N TRP A 448 3.58 -17.89 -9.56
CA TRP A 448 2.70 -18.80 -10.28
C TRP A 448 3.19 -19.11 -11.69
N LEU A 449 3.57 -18.09 -12.45
CA LEU A 449 4.01 -18.21 -13.82
C LEU A 449 5.44 -18.76 -13.91
N ALA A 450 6.35 -18.29 -13.04
CA ALA A 450 7.73 -18.78 -12.98
C ALA A 450 7.78 -20.29 -12.68
N ASN A 451 7.00 -20.74 -11.69
CA ASN A 451 6.89 -22.16 -11.35
C ASN A 451 6.33 -23.04 -12.50
N ARG A 452 5.77 -22.42 -13.54
CA ARG A 452 5.24 -23.09 -14.76
C ARG A 452 6.14 -22.92 -15.98
N GLY A 453 7.37 -22.43 -15.77
CA GLY A 453 8.39 -22.37 -16.80
C GLY A 453 8.45 -21.07 -17.60
N TYR A 454 7.78 -20.01 -17.14
CA TYR A 454 7.83 -18.69 -17.77
C TYR A 454 8.78 -17.75 -17.01
N ALA A 455 9.61 -16.99 -17.70
CA ALA A 455 10.11 -15.74 -17.15
C ALA A 455 8.93 -14.78 -16.98
N VAL A 456 8.94 -13.98 -15.91
CA VAL A 456 7.89 -12.98 -15.67
C VAL A 456 8.55 -11.62 -15.51
N MET A 457 8.19 -10.68 -16.38
CA MET A 457 8.69 -9.33 -16.37
C MET A 457 7.57 -8.36 -16.03
N SER A 458 7.76 -7.54 -15.00
CA SER A 458 6.94 -6.37 -14.68
C SER A 458 7.72 -5.10 -14.96
N VAL A 459 7.08 -4.14 -15.63
CA VAL A 459 7.70 -2.89 -16.07
C VAL A 459 6.93 -1.72 -15.50
N ASN A 460 7.60 -0.85 -14.74
CA ASN A 460 7.07 0.45 -14.44
C ASN A 460 7.23 1.33 -15.68
N TYR A 461 6.21 1.32 -16.54
CA TYR A 461 6.11 2.16 -17.73
C TYR A 461 5.81 3.60 -17.33
N ARG A 462 6.06 4.57 -18.24
CA ARG A 462 5.73 5.99 -17.97
C ARG A 462 4.29 6.16 -17.49
N GLY A 463 4.09 6.98 -16.46
CA GLY A 463 2.83 7.10 -15.74
C GLY A 463 2.81 6.35 -14.42
N SER A 464 3.75 5.42 -14.18
CA SER A 464 3.89 4.76 -12.87
C SER A 464 4.29 5.77 -11.80
N THR A 465 3.77 5.58 -10.57
CA THR A 465 3.97 6.49 -9.45
C THR A 465 5.27 6.21 -8.69
N GLY A 466 5.77 7.23 -7.97
CA GLY A 466 6.93 7.10 -7.10
C GLY A 466 8.28 7.43 -7.76
N PHE A 467 8.28 7.81 -9.06
CA PHE A 467 9.48 8.11 -9.83
C PHE A 467 9.56 9.59 -10.25
N GLY A 468 8.82 10.44 -9.55
CA GLY A 468 8.71 11.86 -9.81
C GLY A 468 7.63 12.23 -10.84
N LYS A 469 7.27 13.51 -10.84
CA LYS A 469 6.18 14.03 -11.68
C LYS A 469 6.48 13.98 -13.18
N ASP A 470 7.74 14.11 -13.60
CA ASP A 470 8.12 14.03 -15.01
C ASP A 470 7.80 12.64 -15.57
N PHE A 471 8.05 11.59 -14.79
CA PHE A 471 7.73 10.21 -15.17
C PHE A 471 6.22 9.98 -15.27
N ILE A 472 5.45 10.52 -14.34
CA ILE A 472 3.98 10.47 -14.36
C ILE A 472 3.44 11.24 -15.55
N ASN A 473 3.85 12.50 -15.72
CA ASN A 473 3.33 13.39 -16.76
C ASN A 473 3.74 12.98 -18.18
N ALA A 474 4.84 12.23 -18.35
CA ALA A 474 5.21 11.64 -19.63
C ALA A 474 4.12 10.70 -20.21
N SER A 475 3.16 10.26 -19.39
CA SER A 475 2.02 9.44 -19.80
C SER A 475 0.81 10.24 -20.30
N ASN A 476 0.77 11.55 -20.07
CA ASN A 476 -0.38 12.38 -20.40
C ASN A 476 -0.67 12.35 -21.91
N LEU A 477 -1.89 11.91 -22.29
CA LEU A 477 -2.34 11.70 -23.65
C LEU A 477 -1.51 10.67 -24.46
N GLN A 478 -0.83 9.74 -23.78
CA GLN A 478 0.06 8.75 -24.39
C GLN A 478 -0.46 7.30 -24.30
N TRP A 479 -1.69 7.08 -23.89
CA TRP A 479 -2.33 5.76 -23.92
C TRP A 479 -2.30 5.21 -25.34
N SER A 480 -1.94 3.94 -25.51
CA SER A 480 -1.69 3.27 -26.81
C SER A 480 -0.62 3.93 -27.70
N LYS A 481 0.20 4.82 -27.16
CA LYS A 481 1.34 5.45 -27.84
C LYS A 481 2.64 5.13 -27.09
N THR A 482 3.37 6.15 -26.61
CA THR A 482 4.66 5.94 -25.91
C THR A 482 4.56 5.08 -24.65
N MET A 483 3.41 5.05 -23.97
CA MET A 483 3.18 4.09 -22.88
C MET A 483 3.16 2.63 -23.37
N HIS A 484 2.66 2.39 -24.58
CA HIS A 484 2.75 1.08 -25.21
C HIS A 484 4.17 0.80 -25.71
N ASP A 485 4.84 1.83 -26.26
CA ASP A 485 6.24 1.71 -26.69
C ASP A 485 7.16 1.25 -25.56
N ASP A 486 6.97 1.74 -24.30
CA ASP A 486 7.72 1.30 -23.14
C ASP A 486 7.60 -0.22 -22.92
N LEU A 487 6.41 -0.78 -23.09
CA LEU A 487 6.14 -2.22 -22.95
C LEU A 487 6.79 -3.04 -24.07
N ILE A 488 6.77 -2.50 -25.29
CA ILE A 488 7.45 -3.13 -26.45
C ILE A 488 8.97 -3.07 -26.29
N ASP A 489 9.50 -1.94 -25.82
CA ASP A 489 10.96 -1.77 -25.59
C ASP A 489 11.45 -2.74 -24.53
N ALA A 490 10.70 -2.92 -23.44
CA ALA A 490 11.02 -3.91 -22.42
C ALA A 490 10.95 -5.35 -22.94
N THR A 491 9.96 -5.65 -23.78
CA THR A 491 9.84 -6.95 -24.45
C THR A 491 11.04 -7.20 -25.38
N GLN A 492 11.41 -6.20 -26.18
CA GLN A 492 12.55 -6.32 -27.09
C GLN A 492 13.87 -6.46 -26.33
N TRP A 493 14.05 -5.70 -25.24
CA TRP A 493 15.19 -5.85 -24.35
C TRP A 493 15.31 -7.29 -23.83
N ALA A 494 14.22 -7.89 -23.37
CA ALA A 494 14.24 -9.26 -22.86
C ALA A 494 14.60 -10.29 -23.94
N ILE A 495 14.26 -10.03 -25.19
CA ILE A 495 14.65 -10.85 -26.34
C ILE A 495 16.14 -10.68 -26.66
N ASP A 496 16.61 -9.44 -26.73
CA ASP A 496 17.98 -9.09 -27.09
C ASP A 496 19.01 -9.56 -26.05
N GLU A 497 18.65 -9.50 -24.75
CA GLU A 497 19.47 -10.01 -23.65
C GLU A 497 19.36 -11.53 -23.46
N GLY A 498 18.60 -12.22 -24.29
CA GLY A 498 18.47 -13.68 -24.24
C GLY A 498 17.62 -14.19 -23.08
N VAL A 499 16.77 -13.35 -22.48
CA VAL A 499 15.81 -13.77 -21.45
C VAL A 499 14.63 -14.48 -22.09
N ALA A 500 14.05 -13.91 -23.16
CA ALA A 500 12.82 -14.39 -23.76
C ALA A 500 13.03 -15.03 -25.14
N ILE A 501 12.31 -16.11 -25.42
CA ILE A 501 12.18 -16.67 -26.77
C ILE A 501 11.29 -15.74 -27.59
N PRO A 502 11.74 -15.21 -28.75
CA PRO A 502 11.05 -14.15 -29.50
C PRO A 502 9.58 -14.43 -29.85
N ASP A 503 9.27 -15.68 -30.19
CA ASP A 503 7.93 -16.12 -30.60
C ASP A 503 7.09 -16.72 -29.45
N LYS A 504 7.55 -16.53 -28.19
CA LYS A 504 6.90 -17.09 -26.99
C LYS A 504 6.80 -16.06 -25.87
N VAL A 505 6.41 -14.85 -26.22
CA VAL A 505 6.13 -13.79 -25.26
C VAL A 505 4.61 -13.54 -25.22
N ALA A 506 4.03 -13.66 -24.04
CA ALA A 506 2.63 -13.28 -23.77
C ALA A 506 2.58 -11.97 -23.01
N ILE A 507 1.49 -11.23 -23.15
CA ILE A 507 1.17 -10.04 -22.34
C ILE A 507 -0.08 -10.31 -21.49
N MET A 508 -0.04 -9.89 -20.24
CA MET A 508 -1.12 -10.11 -19.27
C MET A 508 -1.24 -8.90 -18.33
N GLY A 509 -2.46 -8.55 -17.95
CA GLY A 509 -2.69 -7.52 -16.93
C GLY A 509 -4.15 -7.31 -16.59
N GLY A 510 -4.40 -6.59 -15.49
CA GLY A 510 -5.73 -6.21 -15.02
C GLY A 510 -5.98 -4.70 -15.17
N SER A 511 -7.23 -4.26 -15.29
CA SER A 511 -7.60 -2.84 -15.41
C SER A 511 -6.86 -2.16 -16.57
N TYR A 512 -6.03 -1.11 -16.31
CA TYR A 512 -5.19 -0.53 -17.35
C TYR A 512 -4.26 -1.59 -18.00
N GLY A 513 -3.70 -2.52 -17.22
CA GLY A 513 -2.90 -3.63 -17.78
C GLY A 513 -3.69 -4.53 -18.72
N GLY A 514 -5.00 -4.73 -18.48
CA GLY A 514 -5.91 -5.39 -19.42
C GLY A 514 -6.11 -4.59 -20.70
N TYR A 515 -6.26 -3.26 -20.59
CA TYR A 515 -6.27 -2.36 -21.75
C TYR A 515 -4.95 -2.45 -22.53
N ALA A 516 -3.80 -2.40 -21.87
CA ALA A 516 -2.49 -2.55 -22.50
C ALA A 516 -2.34 -3.90 -23.23
N THR A 517 -2.88 -4.98 -22.65
CA THR A 517 -2.94 -6.30 -23.29
C THR A 517 -3.73 -6.24 -24.60
N LEU A 518 -4.91 -5.60 -24.62
CA LEU A 518 -5.71 -5.44 -25.84
C LEU A 518 -5.02 -4.54 -26.88
N VAL A 519 -4.29 -3.51 -26.43
CA VAL A 519 -3.44 -2.68 -27.32
C VAL A 519 -2.35 -3.53 -27.96
N GLY A 520 -1.66 -4.37 -27.19
CA GLY A 520 -0.65 -5.31 -27.70
C GLY A 520 -1.21 -6.21 -28.81
N LEU A 521 -2.39 -6.78 -28.58
CA LEU A 521 -3.03 -7.67 -29.56
C LEU A 521 -3.55 -6.97 -30.81
N THR A 522 -3.80 -5.66 -30.78
CA THR A 522 -4.43 -4.93 -31.89
C THR A 522 -3.46 -4.01 -32.64
N TYR A 523 -2.51 -3.39 -31.97
CA TYR A 523 -1.55 -2.45 -32.54
C TYR A 523 -0.20 -3.11 -32.90
N THR A 524 0.19 -4.12 -32.13
CA THR A 524 1.45 -4.88 -32.35
C THR A 524 1.18 -6.39 -32.35
N PRO A 525 0.27 -6.89 -33.21
CA PRO A 525 -0.22 -8.28 -33.16
C PRO A 525 0.87 -9.33 -33.39
N ASP A 526 1.97 -8.95 -34.00
CA ASP A 526 3.10 -9.86 -34.28
C ASP A 526 4.13 -9.93 -33.13
N THR A 527 3.93 -9.16 -32.04
CA THR A 527 4.87 -9.14 -30.90
C THR A 527 4.55 -10.20 -29.86
N PHE A 528 3.27 -10.47 -29.64
CA PHE A 528 2.81 -11.39 -28.61
C PHE A 528 2.20 -12.66 -29.20
N ALA A 529 2.48 -13.83 -28.54
CA ALA A 529 1.99 -15.15 -28.94
C ALA A 529 0.53 -15.42 -28.50
#